data_ea0b22944a53984536cf14433598ebbe
#
_entry.id   ea0b22944a53984536cf14433598ebbe
#
_cell.length_a   1.000
_cell.length_b   1.000
_cell.length_c   1.000
_cell.angle_alpha   90.00
_cell.angle_beta   90.00
_cell.angle_gamma   90.00
#
_symmetry.space_group_name_H-M   'P 1'
#
loop_
_entity.id
_entity.type
_entity.pdbx_description
1 polymer ?
#
loop_
_entity_poly.entity_id
_entity_poly.type
_entity_poly.pdbx_seq_one_letter_code
_entity_poly.pdbx_strand_id
1 'polypeptide(L)'
;FGSMRAREYGSHKAELLPRVLESFDIVGRDADLVIVEGAGSPAEVNLRAGDIANMGFAVAADVPVVMVGDIDRGGVIASLVGTDAVLDEADRALIKGFLINKFRGDTTLFAEGMTIIERATGWQGVGILPWFPQARFLPAEDILDIRGKSGDARDGAPVRIAVPVLRRIANFDDLDPLAGETDVDVTLVEAGDVIPADADLILLPGSKSTISDLTFLRDQGWDIDIAAHLRRGGMVMGLCGGYQMLGTKLDDPDGVEGPAGDTLGLGHLGVETVLAGDKQLTQVTAHALSLIHISEPTRRL
;
A
#
# COMPACT_ATOMS: atom_id res chain seq x y z
N PHE A 1 2.42 -13.43 14.49
CA PHE A 1 1.30 -13.14 15.41
C PHE A 1 -0.08 -13.32 14.75
N GLY A 2 -0.17 -13.50 13.43
CA GLY A 2 -1.45 -13.65 12.75
C GLY A 2 -2.32 -12.38 12.74
N SER A 3 -3.64 -12.54 12.50
CA SER A 3 -4.59 -11.42 12.52
C SER A 3 -5.06 -11.17 13.97
N MET A 4 -4.83 -9.97 14.48
CA MET A 4 -5.21 -9.54 15.84
C MET A 4 -6.04 -8.28 15.80
N ARG A 5 -6.88 -8.08 16.82
CA ARG A 5 -7.54 -6.80 17.05
C ARG A 5 -6.53 -5.77 17.56
N ALA A 6 -6.69 -4.50 17.19
CA ALA A 6 -5.78 -3.41 17.58
C ALA A 6 -5.52 -3.34 19.11
N ARG A 7 -6.53 -3.66 19.93
CA ARG A 7 -6.41 -3.66 21.38
C ARG A 7 -5.53 -4.81 21.93
N GLU A 8 -5.58 -5.97 21.28
CA GLU A 8 -4.74 -7.13 21.63
C GLU A 8 -3.29 -6.91 21.17
N TYR A 9 -3.11 -6.31 19.99
CA TYR A 9 -1.80 -5.92 19.48
C TYR A 9 -1.06 -4.97 20.41
N GLY A 10 -1.78 -4.06 21.08
CA GLY A 10 -1.20 -3.12 22.04
C GLY A 10 -0.41 -3.78 23.16
N SER A 11 -0.84 -4.96 23.65
CA SER A 11 -0.15 -5.70 24.72
C SER A 11 1.18 -6.34 24.27
N HIS A 12 1.35 -6.60 22.97
CA HIS A 12 2.57 -7.21 22.42
C HIS A 12 3.62 -6.20 21.98
N LYS A 13 3.27 -4.91 21.89
CA LYS A 13 4.21 -3.88 21.45
C LYS A 13 5.49 -3.81 22.29
N ALA A 14 5.38 -3.98 23.61
CA ALA A 14 6.53 -4.00 24.50
C ALA A 14 7.52 -5.13 24.20
N GLU A 15 7.02 -6.28 23.72
CA GLU A 15 7.85 -7.44 23.32
C GLU A 15 8.47 -7.23 21.93
N LEU A 16 7.85 -6.39 21.09
CA LEU A 16 8.31 -6.11 19.73
C LEU A 16 9.41 -5.06 19.68
N LEU A 17 9.43 -4.08 20.58
CA LEU A 17 10.44 -3.01 20.57
C LEU A 17 11.89 -3.53 20.56
N PRO A 18 12.29 -4.54 21.35
CA PRO A 18 13.65 -5.10 21.27
C PRO A 18 13.98 -5.67 19.88
N ARG A 19 12.98 -6.26 19.19
CA ARG A 19 13.17 -6.77 17.83
C ARG A 19 13.30 -5.68 16.79
N VAL A 20 12.58 -4.58 16.97
CA VAL A 20 12.72 -3.38 16.13
C VAL A 20 14.11 -2.78 16.29
N LEU A 21 14.61 -2.65 17.51
CA LEU A 21 15.96 -2.16 17.78
C LEU A 21 17.05 -3.09 17.22
N GLU A 22 16.89 -4.40 17.37
CA GLU A 22 17.80 -5.38 16.76
C GLU A 22 17.85 -5.23 15.23
N SER A 23 16.70 -5.04 14.60
CA SER A 23 16.61 -4.82 13.15
C SER A 23 17.27 -3.50 12.74
N PHE A 24 17.06 -2.43 13.51
CA PHE A 24 17.71 -1.14 13.30
C PHE A 24 19.23 -1.25 13.39
N ASP A 25 19.75 -1.95 14.40
CA ASP A 25 21.17 -2.19 14.58
C ASP A 25 21.78 -3.00 13.42
N ILE A 26 21.04 -4.00 12.91
CA ILE A 26 21.48 -4.79 11.75
C ILE A 26 21.58 -3.91 10.51
N VAL A 27 20.55 -3.12 10.21
CA VAL A 27 20.54 -2.20 9.06
C VAL A 27 21.66 -1.16 9.17
N GLY A 28 21.93 -0.67 10.37
CA GLY A 28 22.96 0.34 10.62
C GLY A 28 24.39 -0.14 10.44
N ARG A 29 24.66 -1.45 10.43
CA ARG A 29 26.04 -1.98 10.35
C ARG A 29 26.74 -1.67 9.03
N ASP A 30 25.98 -1.68 7.95
CA ASP A 30 26.51 -1.53 6.59
C ASP A 30 26.01 -0.23 5.90
N ALA A 31 25.44 0.69 6.67
CA ALA A 31 24.88 1.95 6.19
C ALA A 31 25.60 3.16 6.79
N ASP A 32 25.95 4.14 5.95
CA ASP A 32 26.49 5.42 6.40
C ASP A 32 25.41 6.29 7.06
N LEU A 33 24.15 6.09 6.67
CA LEU A 33 22.98 6.81 7.19
C LEU A 33 21.76 5.88 7.14
N VAL A 34 21.02 5.81 8.23
CA VAL A 34 19.71 5.14 8.29
C VAL A 34 18.63 6.19 8.46
N ILE A 35 17.70 6.23 7.52
CA ILE A 35 16.50 7.08 7.59
C ILE A 35 15.34 6.20 8.05
N VAL A 36 14.71 6.60 9.15
CA VAL A 36 13.56 5.89 9.73
C VAL A 36 12.32 6.75 9.59
N GLU A 37 11.29 6.20 8.97
CA GLU A 37 9.99 6.85 8.87
C GLU A 37 9.09 6.40 10.02
N GLY A 38 8.47 7.36 10.71
CA GLY A 38 7.48 7.09 11.75
C GLY A 38 6.10 6.82 11.15
N ALA A 39 5.23 6.19 11.93
CA ALA A 39 3.86 5.88 11.55
C ALA A 39 2.86 6.80 12.27
N GLY A 40 2.02 7.51 11.53
CA GLY A 40 1.03 8.46 12.09
C GLY A 40 1.67 9.74 12.62
N SER A 41 1.18 10.23 13.76
CA SER A 41 1.64 11.48 14.33
C SER A 41 2.13 11.31 15.77
N PRO A 42 3.27 11.87 16.15
CA PRO A 42 3.73 11.87 17.53
C PRO A 42 2.85 12.72 18.47
N ALA A 43 2.00 13.60 17.89
CA ALA A 43 1.03 14.38 18.66
C ALA A 43 -0.10 13.53 19.27
N GLU A 44 -0.24 12.28 18.87
CA GLU A 44 -1.19 11.31 19.47
C GLU A 44 -0.65 10.78 20.81
N VAL A 45 -0.41 11.68 21.75
CA VAL A 45 0.21 11.39 23.06
C VAL A 45 -0.58 10.38 23.90
N ASN A 46 -1.88 10.24 23.64
CA ASN A 46 -2.73 9.19 24.23
C ASN A 46 -2.30 7.76 23.82
N LEU A 47 -1.55 7.60 22.73
CA LEU A 47 -1.00 6.34 22.26
C LEU A 47 0.49 6.16 22.59
N ARG A 48 1.12 7.17 23.24
CA ARG A 48 2.57 7.19 23.52
C ARG A 48 3.02 6.00 24.38
N ALA A 49 2.20 5.59 25.34
CA ALA A 49 2.45 4.39 26.14
C ALA A 49 2.39 3.13 25.27
N GLY A 50 3.53 2.53 24.98
CA GLY A 50 3.64 1.39 24.06
C GLY A 50 3.87 1.77 22.59
N ASP A 51 4.21 3.03 22.31
CA ASP A 51 4.65 3.43 20.98
C ASP A 51 6.00 2.80 20.63
N ILE A 52 6.07 2.16 19.48
CA ILE A 52 7.28 1.53 18.92
C ILE A 52 7.61 2.03 17.51
N ALA A 53 6.83 3.01 17.01
CA ALA A 53 6.89 3.46 15.63
C ALA A 53 7.23 4.95 15.47
N ASN A 54 7.14 5.73 16.56
CA ASN A 54 7.45 7.15 16.56
C ASN A 54 8.44 7.49 17.71
N MET A 55 8.04 8.37 18.61
CA MET A 55 8.92 8.84 19.71
C MET A 55 9.33 7.71 20.65
N GLY A 56 8.52 6.64 20.79
CA GLY A 56 8.90 5.47 21.59
C GLY A 56 10.12 4.74 21.02
N PHE A 57 10.18 4.58 19.72
CA PHE A 57 11.37 4.08 19.03
C PHE A 57 12.52 5.08 19.13
N ALA A 58 12.28 6.36 18.82
CA ALA A 58 13.30 7.40 18.78
C ALA A 58 14.04 7.55 20.13
N VAL A 59 13.31 7.51 21.24
CA VAL A 59 13.87 7.55 22.59
C VAL A 59 14.69 6.28 22.90
N ALA A 60 14.14 5.11 22.52
CA ALA A 60 14.82 3.85 22.81
C ALA A 60 16.11 3.64 21.98
N ALA A 61 16.14 4.18 20.76
CA ALA A 61 17.29 4.13 19.86
C ALA A 61 18.23 5.35 20.00
N ASP A 62 17.86 6.36 20.80
CA ASP A 62 18.58 7.63 20.96
C ASP A 62 18.90 8.31 19.62
N VAL A 63 17.89 8.41 18.75
CA VAL A 63 18.04 9.00 17.42
C VAL A 63 17.41 10.38 17.32
N PRO A 64 18.03 11.33 16.60
CA PRO A 64 17.45 12.65 16.38
C PRO A 64 16.23 12.57 15.46
N VAL A 65 15.26 13.43 15.70
CA VAL A 65 14.01 13.48 14.95
C VAL A 65 13.89 14.79 14.18
N VAL A 66 13.42 14.72 12.94
CA VAL A 66 12.99 15.87 12.13
C VAL A 66 11.49 15.75 11.89
N MET A 67 10.74 16.75 12.32
CA MET A 67 9.29 16.79 12.10
C MET A 67 8.95 17.15 10.66
N VAL A 68 8.01 16.44 10.05
CA VAL A 68 7.53 16.75 8.70
C VAL A 68 6.12 17.32 8.78
N GLY A 69 5.97 18.60 8.39
CA GLY A 69 4.68 19.26 8.32
C GLY A 69 4.08 19.19 6.90
N ASP A 70 2.90 18.60 6.76
CA ASP A 70 2.16 18.55 5.51
C ASP A 70 1.32 19.82 5.34
N ILE A 71 1.73 20.71 4.42
CA ILE A 71 1.02 21.99 4.22
C ILE A 71 -0.25 21.83 3.38
N ASP A 72 -0.35 20.78 2.60
CA ASP A 72 -1.49 20.54 1.69
C ASP A 72 -2.81 20.33 2.47
N ARG A 73 -2.70 19.87 3.74
CA ARG A 73 -3.86 19.71 4.65
C ARG A 73 -4.32 21.02 5.29
N GLY A 74 -3.54 22.11 5.15
CA GLY A 74 -3.78 23.36 5.86
C GLY A 74 -3.41 23.33 7.34
N GLY A 75 -3.22 24.51 7.94
CA GLY A 75 -2.95 24.65 9.38
C GLY A 75 -1.60 24.11 9.86
N VAL A 76 -0.61 23.95 8.99
CA VAL A 76 0.69 23.34 9.30
C VAL A 76 1.43 24.00 10.46
N ILE A 77 1.36 25.33 10.59
CA ILE A 77 1.95 26.08 11.72
C ILE A 77 1.34 25.61 13.03
N ALA A 78 0.01 25.62 13.11
CA ALA A 78 -0.71 25.16 14.30
C ALA A 78 -0.44 23.70 14.62
N SER A 79 -0.32 22.85 13.60
CA SER A 79 -0.01 21.43 13.76
C SER A 79 1.37 21.22 14.39
N LEU A 80 2.42 21.87 13.89
CA LEU A 80 3.78 21.72 14.42
C LEU A 80 3.93 22.32 15.81
N VAL A 81 3.42 23.55 16.04
CA VAL A 81 3.42 24.19 17.35
C VAL A 81 2.58 23.42 18.36
N GLY A 82 1.41 22.91 17.94
CA GLY A 82 0.56 22.07 18.79
C GLY A 82 1.22 20.75 19.14
N THR A 83 1.96 20.14 18.22
CA THR A 83 2.74 18.93 18.48
C THR A 83 3.79 19.19 19.57
N ASP A 84 4.57 20.26 19.46
CA ASP A 84 5.55 20.62 20.49
C ASP A 84 4.88 20.80 21.87
N ALA A 85 3.75 21.48 21.90
CA ALA A 85 3.05 21.80 23.14
C ALA A 85 2.49 20.57 23.88
N VAL A 86 2.16 19.47 23.17
CA VAL A 86 1.57 18.27 23.78
C VAL A 86 2.60 17.18 24.12
N LEU A 87 3.79 17.22 23.52
CA LEU A 87 4.87 16.27 23.77
C LEU A 87 5.48 16.46 25.16
N ASP A 88 5.95 15.39 25.78
CA ASP A 88 6.74 15.48 27.00
C ASP A 88 8.18 15.99 26.73
N GLU A 89 8.91 16.27 27.78
CA GLU A 89 10.25 16.86 27.70
C GLU A 89 11.27 15.91 27.03
N ALA A 90 11.17 14.61 27.29
CA ALA A 90 12.07 13.61 26.73
C ALA A 90 11.89 13.48 25.22
N ASP A 91 10.66 13.44 24.76
CA ASP A 91 10.33 13.37 23.34
C ASP A 91 10.75 14.67 22.62
N ARG A 92 10.44 15.85 23.18
CA ARG A 92 10.86 17.14 22.63
C ARG A 92 12.36 17.28 22.50
N ALA A 93 13.13 16.77 23.45
CA ALA A 93 14.59 16.86 23.45
C ALA A 93 15.24 16.19 22.23
N LEU A 94 14.59 15.19 21.62
CA LEU A 94 15.08 14.50 20.43
C LEU A 94 14.75 15.24 19.13
N ILE A 95 13.77 16.14 19.12
CA ILE A 95 13.38 16.86 17.90
C ILE A 95 14.39 17.99 17.66
N LYS A 96 15.14 17.87 16.56
CA LYS A 96 16.21 18.79 16.20
C LYS A 96 15.78 19.82 15.15
N GLY A 97 14.73 19.54 14.42
CA GLY A 97 14.25 20.44 13.38
C GLY A 97 12.92 20.01 12.78
N PHE A 98 12.48 20.82 11.85
CA PHE A 98 11.28 20.53 11.07
C PHE A 98 11.46 20.92 9.61
N LEU A 99 10.68 20.29 8.74
CA LEU A 99 10.56 20.65 7.32
C LEU A 99 9.07 20.76 6.94
N ILE A 100 8.79 21.56 5.94
CA ILE A 100 7.46 21.68 5.35
C ILE A 100 7.43 20.91 4.05
N ASN A 101 6.48 20.01 3.90
CA ASN A 101 6.33 19.15 2.72
C ASN A 101 5.11 19.53 1.89
N LYS A 102 5.13 19.15 0.62
CA LYS A 102 4.06 19.32 -0.38
C LYS A 102 3.69 20.79 -0.66
N PHE A 103 4.64 21.69 -0.60
CA PHE A 103 4.40 23.11 -0.82
C PHE A 103 4.06 23.39 -2.28
N ARG A 104 2.91 24.03 -2.53
CA ARG A 104 2.48 24.42 -3.88
C ARG A 104 2.73 25.90 -4.12
N GLY A 105 3.36 26.23 -5.23
CA GLY A 105 3.65 27.61 -5.62
C GLY A 105 5.00 28.13 -5.08
N ASP A 106 5.07 29.44 -4.80
CA ASP A 106 6.28 30.12 -4.39
C ASP A 106 6.59 29.89 -2.90
N THR A 107 7.64 29.12 -2.62
CA THR A 107 8.07 28.77 -1.26
C THR A 107 8.48 29.99 -0.43
N THR A 108 8.86 31.11 -1.06
CA THR A 108 9.27 32.34 -0.36
C THR A 108 8.14 32.97 0.43
N LEU A 109 6.88 32.71 0.03
CA LEU A 109 5.69 33.18 0.74
C LEU A 109 5.53 32.58 2.15
N PHE A 110 6.22 31.48 2.44
CA PHE A 110 6.15 30.81 3.73
C PHE A 110 7.35 31.13 4.66
N ALA A 111 8.23 32.06 4.29
CA ALA A 111 9.39 32.41 5.09
C ALA A 111 9.04 32.90 6.52
N GLU A 112 7.97 33.68 6.64
CA GLU A 112 7.48 34.14 7.97
C GLU A 112 6.90 32.93 8.75
N GLY A 113 6.23 32.01 8.09
CA GLY A 113 5.72 30.77 8.71
C GLY A 113 6.83 29.92 9.31
N MET A 114 7.98 29.78 8.62
CA MET A 114 9.17 29.11 9.17
C MET A 114 9.63 29.81 10.47
N THR A 115 9.78 31.13 10.44
CA THR A 115 10.21 31.91 11.60
C THR A 115 9.25 31.80 12.78
N ILE A 116 7.92 31.76 12.53
CA ILE A 116 6.92 31.60 13.59
C ILE A 116 7.09 30.22 14.26
N ILE A 117 7.26 29.14 13.49
CA ILE A 117 7.46 27.81 14.04
C ILE A 117 8.75 27.73 14.84
N GLU A 118 9.88 28.24 14.31
CA GLU A 118 11.18 28.27 15.01
C GLU A 118 11.10 28.99 16.36
N ARG A 119 10.44 30.13 16.39
CA ARG A 119 10.28 30.90 17.66
C ARG A 119 9.40 30.20 18.67
N ALA A 120 8.35 29.52 18.22
CA ALA A 120 7.40 28.86 19.10
C ALA A 120 7.93 27.54 19.67
N THR A 121 8.67 26.75 18.87
CA THR A 121 9.12 25.41 19.24
C THR A 121 10.60 25.32 19.61
N GLY A 122 11.42 26.27 19.18
CA GLY A 122 12.87 26.19 19.28
C GLY A 122 13.51 25.21 18.28
N TRP A 123 12.75 24.58 17.43
CA TRP A 123 13.24 23.67 16.41
C TRP A 123 13.86 24.42 15.24
N GLN A 124 14.89 23.84 14.62
CA GLN A 124 15.52 24.43 13.44
C GLN A 124 14.67 24.16 12.19
N GLY A 125 14.39 25.20 11.40
CA GLY A 125 13.78 25.04 10.07
C GLY A 125 14.81 24.45 9.09
N VAL A 126 14.59 23.21 8.67
CA VAL A 126 15.47 22.49 7.74
C VAL A 126 15.21 22.92 6.30
N GLY A 127 13.96 23.23 5.96
CA GLY A 127 13.59 23.72 4.65
C GLY A 127 12.13 23.47 4.27
N ILE A 128 11.82 23.83 3.03
CA ILE A 128 10.52 23.67 2.42
C ILE A 128 10.68 22.80 1.16
N LEU A 129 9.98 21.68 1.10
CA LEU A 129 9.95 20.81 -0.07
C LEU A 129 8.77 21.19 -0.96
N PRO A 130 9.03 21.60 -2.21
CA PRO A 130 7.96 21.85 -3.16
C PRO A 130 7.18 20.57 -3.46
N TRP A 131 5.93 20.75 -3.90
CA TRP A 131 5.17 19.64 -4.46
C TRP A 131 5.97 18.93 -5.56
N PHE A 132 6.13 17.63 -5.43
CA PHE A 132 6.94 16.81 -6.33
C PHE A 132 6.04 15.88 -7.16
N PRO A 133 5.60 16.32 -8.38
CA PRO A 133 4.68 15.54 -9.20
C PRO A 133 5.20 14.15 -9.56
N GLN A 134 6.53 14.00 -9.66
CA GLN A 134 7.17 12.75 -10.02
C GLN A 134 7.08 11.69 -8.91
N ALA A 135 6.69 12.05 -7.69
CA ALA A 135 6.42 11.09 -6.61
C ALA A 135 5.37 10.05 -7.01
N ARG A 136 4.47 10.39 -7.96
CA ARG A 136 3.50 9.44 -8.52
C ARG A 136 4.12 8.23 -9.23
N PHE A 137 5.39 8.31 -9.64
CA PHE A 137 6.13 7.21 -10.28
C PHE A 137 6.86 6.32 -9.28
N LEU A 138 6.87 6.68 -7.99
CA LEU A 138 7.35 5.80 -6.93
C LEU A 138 6.29 4.72 -6.65
N PRO A 139 6.71 3.50 -6.29
CA PRO A 139 5.78 2.46 -5.89
C PRO A 139 4.82 2.95 -4.80
N ALA A 140 3.55 2.58 -4.92
CA ALA A 140 2.56 2.89 -3.90
C ALA A 140 2.81 2.02 -2.64
N GLU A 141 2.78 2.63 -1.46
CA GLU A 141 2.99 1.90 -0.21
C GLU A 141 1.70 1.27 0.32
N ASP A 142 0.56 1.91 0.05
CA ASP A 142 -0.73 1.41 0.49
C ASP A 142 -1.87 1.73 -0.52
N ILE A 143 -3.07 1.21 -0.21
CA ILE A 143 -4.28 1.39 -1.03
C ILE A 143 -4.74 2.85 -1.13
N LEU A 144 -4.41 3.69 -0.14
CA LEU A 144 -4.80 5.11 -0.13
C LEU A 144 -4.02 5.88 -1.19
N ASP A 145 -2.78 5.49 -1.45
CA ASP A 145 -1.94 6.09 -2.50
C ASP A 145 -2.51 5.79 -3.89
N ILE A 146 -3.08 4.61 -4.09
CA ILE A 146 -3.73 4.24 -5.35
C ILE A 146 -5.01 5.06 -5.55
N ARG A 147 -5.82 5.22 -4.51
CA ARG A 147 -7.05 6.05 -4.57
C ARG A 147 -6.75 7.50 -4.97
N GLY A 148 -5.61 8.02 -4.57
CA GLY A 148 -5.14 9.34 -5.00
C GLY A 148 -4.60 9.38 -6.44
N LYS A 149 -4.25 8.21 -7.01
CA LYS A 149 -3.72 8.05 -8.37
C LYS A 149 -4.80 7.71 -9.41
N SER A 150 -5.92 7.09 -9.01
CA SER A 150 -7.09 6.95 -9.87
C SER A 150 -7.60 8.37 -10.16
N GLY A 151 -7.08 8.92 -11.25
CA GLY A 151 -7.49 10.22 -11.77
C GLY A 151 -8.99 10.22 -12.09
N ASP A 152 -9.55 11.39 -12.25
CA ASP A 152 -10.87 11.54 -12.88
C ASP A 152 -10.90 10.62 -14.10
N ALA A 153 -11.94 9.76 -14.18
CA ALA A 153 -12.14 8.85 -15.29
C ALA A 153 -11.77 9.58 -16.59
N ARG A 154 -10.78 9.06 -17.31
CA ARG A 154 -10.32 9.72 -18.54
C ARG A 154 -11.40 9.52 -19.60
N ASP A 155 -12.33 10.45 -19.65
CA ASP A 155 -13.36 10.46 -20.68
C ASP A 155 -12.71 10.33 -22.06
N GLY A 156 -13.03 9.20 -22.74
CA GLY A 156 -12.52 8.93 -24.08
C GLY A 156 -11.24 8.10 -24.14
N ALA A 157 -10.71 7.56 -23.03
CA ALA A 157 -9.63 6.57 -23.11
C ALA A 157 -10.08 5.34 -23.91
N PRO A 158 -9.28 4.87 -24.89
CA PRO A 158 -9.69 3.76 -25.75
C PRO A 158 -9.66 2.40 -25.05
N VAL A 159 -8.95 2.25 -23.91
CA VAL A 159 -8.87 1.01 -23.14
C VAL A 159 -9.29 1.27 -21.69
N ARG A 160 -10.29 0.56 -21.21
CA ARG A 160 -10.81 0.66 -19.84
C ARG A 160 -10.51 -0.62 -19.08
N ILE A 161 -9.77 -0.47 -17.97
CA ILE A 161 -9.38 -1.59 -17.10
C ILE A 161 -10.10 -1.43 -15.76
N ALA A 162 -10.90 -2.41 -15.39
CA ALA A 162 -11.53 -2.48 -14.08
C ALA A 162 -10.72 -3.39 -13.14
N VAL A 163 -10.37 -2.88 -11.96
CA VAL A 163 -9.58 -3.61 -10.96
C VAL A 163 -10.39 -3.74 -9.68
N PRO A 164 -10.92 -4.92 -9.33
CA PRO A 164 -11.55 -5.17 -8.05
C PRO A 164 -10.56 -4.97 -6.90
N VAL A 165 -10.91 -4.11 -5.94
CA VAL A 165 -10.05 -3.83 -4.79
C VAL A 165 -10.20 -4.93 -3.76
N LEU A 166 -9.29 -5.90 -3.77
CA LEU A 166 -9.23 -6.98 -2.81
C LEU A 166 -8.75 -6.46 -1.44
N ARG A 167 -9.07 -7.17 -0.35
CA ARG A 167 -8.71 -6.75 1.00
C ARG A 167 -7.20 -6.77 1.25
N ARG A 168 -6.46 -7.65 0.56
CA ARG A 168 -5.02 -7.91 0.77
C ARG A 168 -4.24 -7.93 -0.52
N ILE A 169 -4.39 -6.87 -1.33
CA ILE A 169 -3.59 -6.72 -2.55
C ILE A 169 -2.10 -6.81 -2.20
N ALA A 170 -1.34 -7.62 -2.98
CA ALA A 170 0.06 -7.88 -2.70
C ALA A 170 0.99 -6.75 -3.16
N ASN A 171 0.84 -6.32 -4.41
CA ASN A 171 1.69 -5.32 -5.04
C ASN A 171 0.78 -4.28 -5.70
N PHE A 172 0.68 -3.13 -5.09
CA PHE A 172 -0.15 -2.05 -5.62
C PHE A 172 0.47 -1.39 -6.85
N ASP A 173 1.79 -1.39 -6.91
CA ASP A 173 2.60 -0.83 -7.99
C ASP A 173 2.50 -1.60 -9.32
N ASP A 174 1.95 -2.80 -9.32
CA ASP A 174 1.64 -3.53 -10.56
C ASP A 174 0.68 -2.74 -11.48
N LEU A 175 -0.11 -1.81 -10.93
CA LEU A 175 -1.06 -0.99 -11.67
C LEU A 175 -0.45 0.33 -12.19
N ASP A 176 0.67 0.79 -11.63
CA ASP A 176 1.28 2.08 -11.94
C ASP A 176 1.67 2.23 -13.43
N PRO A 177 2.25 1.21 -14.09
CA PRO A 177 2.54 1.31 -15.52
C PRO A 177 1.29 1.51 -16.37
N LEU A 178 0.19 0.84 -16.02
CA LEU A 178 -1.09 0.96 -16.73
C LEU A 178 -1.71 2.34 -16.49
N ALA A 179 -1.72 2.81 -15.25
CA ALA A 179 -2.22 4.14 -14.90
C ALA A 179 -1.35 5.28 -15.47
N GLY A 180 -0.10 5.00 -15.83
CA GLY A 180 0.82 5.93 -16.48
C GLY A 180 0.54 6.14 -17.96
N GLU A 181 -0.10 5.19 -18.63
CA GLU A 181 -0.40 5.28 -20.06
C GLU A 181 -1.54 6.27 -20.34
N THR A 182 -1.40 7.04 -21.43
CA THR A 182 -2.38 8.06 -21.81
C THR A 182 -3.68 7.48 -22.35
N ASP A 183 -3.58 6.30 -22.93
CA ASP A 183 -4.66 5.62 -23.65
C ASP A 183 -5.37 4.55 -22.79
N VAL A 184 -5.03 4.49 -21.50
CA VAL A 184 -5.58 3.54 -20.55
C VAL A 184 -6.27 4.29 -19.41
N ASP A 185 -7.50 3.88 -19.10
CA ASP A 185 -8.21 4.28 -17.89
C ASP A 185 -8.27 3.10 -16.93
N VAL A 186 -7.71 3.25 -15.73
CA VAL A 186 -7.73 2.23 -14.67
C VAL A 186 -8.73 2.64 -13.60
N THR A 187 -9.84 1.92 -13.54
CA THR A 187 -10.90 2.13 -12.56
C THR A 187 -10.78 1.12 -11.43
N LEU A 188 -10.62 1.60 -10.19
CA LEU A 188 -10.68 0.78 -8.99
C LEU A 188 -12.15 0.54 -8.60
N VAL A 189 -12.54 -0.73 -8.48
CA VAL A 189 -13.89 -1.14 -8.08
C VAL A 189 -13.88 -1.44 -6.59
N GLU A 190 -14.50 -0.58 -5.80
CA GLU A 190 -14.53 -0.68 -4.34
C GLU A 190 -15.59 -1.69 -3.87
N ALA A 191 -15.45 -2.13 -2.60
CA ALA A 191 -16.44 -3.02 -1.99
C ALA A 191 -17.84 -2.41 -2.00
N GLY A 192 -18.81 -3.15 -2.50
CA GLY A 192 -20.20 -2.72 -2.67
C GLY A 192 -20.51 -2.15 -4.06
N ASP A 193 -19.49 -1.88 -4.88
CA ASP A 193 -19.67 -1.43 -6.27
C ASP A 193 -19.69 -2.64 -7.21
N VAL A 194 -20.35 -2.47 -8.36
CA VAL A 194 -20.37 -3.46 -9.44
C VAL A 194 -19.22 -3.20 -10.41
N ILE A 195 -18.70 -4.25 -11.02
CA ILE A 195 -17.68 -4.09 -12.07
C ILE A 195 -18.35 -3.41 -13.30
N PRO A 196 -17.76 -2.29 -13.80
CA PRO A 196 -18.32 -1.56 -14.93
C PRO A 196 -18.52 -2.48 -16.16
N ALA A 197 -19.72 -2.43 -16.75
CA ALA A 197 -20.06 -3.29 -17.87
C ALA A 197 -19.33 -2.94 -19.18
N ASP A 198 -18.78 -1.74 -19.26
CA ASP A 198 -18.03 -1.17 -20.37
C ASP A 198 -16.52 -1.28 -20.21
N ALA A 199 -16.04 -2.02 -19.20
CA ALA A 199 -14.65 -2.39 -19.11
C ALA A 199 -14.24 -3.31 -20.29
N ASP A 200 -13.06 -3.07 -20.85
CA ASP A 200 -12.45 -3.94 -21.87
C ASP A 200 -11.71 -5.09 -21.21
N LEU A 201 -11.09 -4.82 -20.06
CA LEU A 201 -10.32 -5.78 -19.26
C LEU A 201 -10.74 -5.71 -17.80
N ILE A 202 -10.97 -6.86 -17.18
CA ILE A 202 -10.98 -7.00 -15.73
C ILE A 202 -9.64 -7.55 -15.28
N LEU A 203 -8.93 -6.80 -14.44
CA LEU A 203 -7.62 -7.19 -13.90
C LEU A 203 -7.76 -7.59 -12.42
N LEU A 204 -7.57 -8.87 -12.12
CA LEU A 204 -7.49 -9.37 -10.75
C LEU A 204 -6.05 -9.19 -10.23
N PRO A 205 -5.82 -8.34 -9.23
CA PRO A 205 -4.48 -8.07 -8.72
C PRO A 205 -3.91 -9.23 -7.92
N GLY A 206 -2.65 -9.16 -7.58
CA GLY A 206 -2.00 -10.06 -6.64
C GLY A 206 -2.62 -9.97 -5.25
N SER A 207 -2.57 -11.06 -4.48
CA SER A 207 -3.10 -11.15 -3.13
C SER A 207 -2.07 -11.74 -2.16
N LYS A 208 -2.06 -11.22 -0.93
CA LYS A 208 -1.30 -11.79 0.22
C LYS A 208 -2.07 -12.90 0.94
N SER A 209 -3.33 -13.15 0.55
CA SER A 209 -4.19 -14.18 1.13
C SER A 209 -5.25 -14.56 0.10
N THR A 210 -4.85 -15.43 -0.83
CA THR A 210 -5.59 -15.76 -2.05
C THR A 210 -6.98 -16.33 -1.75
N ILE A 211 -7.07 -17.27 -0.80
CA ILE A 211 -8.33 -17.92 -0.44
C ILE A 211 -9.31 -16.94 0.22
N SER A 212 -8.81 -16.11 1.14
CA SER A 212 -9.63 -15.11 1.82
C SER A 212 -10.14 -14.04 0.85
N ASP A 213 -9.29 -13.59 -0.07
CA ASP A 213 -9.66 -12.58 -1.05
C ASP A 213 -10.58 -13.14 -2.14
N LEU A 214 -10.46 -14.43 -2.51
CA LEU A 214 -11.41 -15.10 -3.37
C LEU A 214 -12.81 -15.20 -2.73
N THR A 215 -12.87 -15.49 -1.43
CA THR A 215 -14.11 -15.48 -0.68
C THR A 215 -14.73 -14.08 -0.68
N PHE A 216 -13.91 -13.06 -0.40
CA PHE A 216 -14.35 -11.67 -0.44
C PHE A 216 -14.87 -11.26 -1.82
N LEU A 217 -14.18 -11.64 -2.89
CA LEU A 217 -14.58 -11.38 -4.28
C LEU A 217 -15.99 -11.94 -4.55
N ARG A 218 -16.27 -13.15 -4.09
CA ARG A 218 -17.60 -13.77 -4.18
C ARG A 218 -18.65 -13.07 -3.34
N ASP A 219 -18.30 -12.66 -2.11
CA ASP A 219 -19.19 -11.92 -1.23
C ASP A 219 -19.62 -10.58 -1.85
N GLN A 220 -18.79 -9.98 -2.71
CA GLN A 220 -19.13 -8.77 -3.48
C GLN A 220 -19.97 -9.07 -4.74
N GLY A 221 -20.09 -10.35 -5.15
CA GLY A 221 -20.75 -10.74 -6.40
C GLY A 221 -19.90 -10.50 -7.66
N TRP A 222 -18.64 -10.16 -7.49
CA TRP A 222 -17.74 -9.89 -8.62
C TRP A 222 -17.44 -11.13 -9.47
N ASP A 223 -17.58 -12.33 -8.93
CA ASP A 223 -17.51 -13.57 -9.69
C ASP A 223 -18.62 -13.66 -10.75
N ILE A 224 -19.82 -13.16 -10.42
CA ILE A 224 -20.96 -13.08 -11.35
C ILE A 224 -20.66 -12.04 -12.44
N ASP A 225 -20.12 -10.87 -12.07
CA ASP A 225 -19.76 -9.80 -13.00
C ASP A 225 -18.66 -10.27 -13.97
N ILE A 226 -17.62 -10.94 -13.45
CA ILE A 226 -16.53 -11.52 -14.24
C ILE A 226 -17.09 -12.55 -15.25
N ALA A 227 -17.94 -13.46 -14.80
CA ALA A 227 -18.56 -14.43 -15.68
C ALA A 227 -19.45 -13.78 -16.75
N ALA A 228 -20.16 -12.71 -16.39
CA ALA A 228 -20.96 -11.92 -17.34
C ALA A 228 -20.08 -11.18 -18.35
N HIS A 229 -18.96 -10.61 -17.92
CA HIS A 229 -17.98 -9.96 -18.76
C HIS A 229 -17.38 -10.90 -19.81
N LEU A 230 -16.93 -12.08 -19.38
CA LEU A 230 -16.42 -13.12 -20.28
C LEU A 230 -17.46 -13.59 -21.30
N ARG A 231 -18.74 -13.76 -20.90
CA ARG A 231 -19.83 -14.13 -21.83
C ARG A 231 -20.07 -13.06 -22.90
N ARG A 232 -19.76 -11.81 -22.62
CA ARG A 232 -19.85 -10.71 -23.61
C ARG A 232 -18.60 -10.61 -24.51
N GLY A 233 -17.60 -11.46 -24.30
CA GLY A 233 -16.35 -11.46 -25.05
C GLY A 233 -15.28 -10.53 -24.47
N GLY A 234 -15.49 -10.01 -23.26
CA GLY A 234 -14.50 -9.21 -22.54
C GLY A 234 -13.33 -10.05 -22.05
N MET A 235 -12.22 -9.41 -21.74
CA MET A 235 -10.98 -10.05 -21.28
C MET A 235 -10.87 -10.01 -19.76
N VAL A 236 -10.27 -11.08 -19.20
CA VAL A 236 -9.93 -11.14 -17.78
C VAL A 236 -8.48 -11.56 -17.65
N MET A 237 -7.73 -10.85 -16.82
CA MET A 237 -6.33 -11.14 -16.50
C MET A 237 -6.16 -11.26 -14.99
N GLY A 238 -5.36 -12.22 -14.54
CA GLY A 238 -4.99 -12.37 -13.14
C GLY A 238 -3.49 -12.26 -12.94
N LEU A 239 -3.06 -11.52 -11.95
CA LEU A 239 -1.67 -11.42 -11.52
C LEU A 239 -1.47 -12.22 -10.23
N CYS A 240 -0.44 -13.08 -10.17
CA CYS A 240 -0.08 -13.84 -8.97
C CYS A 240 -1.30 -14.53 -8.32
N GLY A 241 -1.76 -14.06 -7.14
CA GLY A 241 -2.97 -14.55 -6.49
C GLY A 241 -4.23 -14.42 -7.35
N GLY A 242 -4.37 -13.35 -8.11
CA GLY A 242 -5.47 -13.18 -9.06
C GLY A 242 -5.47 -14.25 -10.18
N TYR A 243 -4.30 -14.64 -10.67
CA TYR A 243 -4.17 -15.75 -11.60
C TYR A 243 -4.62 -17.08 -10.96
N GLN A 244 -4.20 -17.32 -9.72
CA GLN A 244 -4.59 -18.52 -8.97
C GLN A 244 -6.10 -18.57 -8.74
N MET A 245 -6.75 -17.45 -8.45
CA MET A 245 -8.21 -17.33 -8.28
C MET A 245 -8.97 -17.72 -9.55
N LEU A 246 -8.42 -17.42 -10.73
CA LEU A 246 -9.02 -17.79 -12.03
C LEU A 246 -9.00 -19.30 -12.30
N GLY A 247 -8.18 -20.05 -11.59
CA GLY A 247 -8.06 -21.51 -11.70
C GLY A 247 -9.32 -22.27 -11.29
N THR A 248 -9.26 -23.59 -11.37
CA THR A 248 -10.36 -24.48 -10.98
C THR A 248 -10.37 -24.77 -9.48
N LYS A 249 -9.18 -24.84 -8.85
CA LYS A 249 -9.01 -25.23 -7.46
C LYS A 249 -7.79 -24.55 -6.83
N LEU A 250 -7.96 -24.13 -5.57
CA LEU A 250 -6.87 -23.77 -4.65
C LEU A 250 -6.88 -24.78 -3.51
N ASP A 251 -5.78 -25.49 -3.32
CA ASP A 251 -5.60 -26.51 -2.29
C ASP A 251 -4.60 -26.00 -1.26
N ASP A 252 -4.98 -25.97 0.01
CA ASP A 252 -4.13 -25.54 1.13
C ASP A 252 -4.03 -26.69 2.16
N PRO A 253 -3.32 -27.78 1.83
CA PRO A 253 -3.27 -28.96 2.68
C PRO A 253 -2.61 -28.71 4.01
N ASP A 254 -1.70 -27.76 4.08
CA ASP A 254 -0.91 -27.45 5.27
C ASP A 254 -1.46 -26.25 6.07
N GLY A 255 -2.53 -25.60 5.59
CA GLY A 255 -3.11 -24.43 6.25
C GLY A 255 -2.20 -23.20 6.23
N VAL A 256 -1.56 -22.93 5.12
CA VAL A 256 -0.62 -21.79 4.94
C VAL A 256 -1.35 -20.46 5.00
N GLU A 257 -2.54 -20.37 4.43
CA GLU A 257 -3.37 -19.15 4.42
C GLU A 257 -4.58 -19.20 5.35
N GLY A 258 -4.83 -20.35 6.02
CA GLY A 258 -5.98 -20.50 6.92
C GLY A 258 -6.15 -21.94 7.38
N PRO A 259 -7.36 -22.39 7.71
CA PRO A 259 -7.62 -23.80 7.99
C PRO A 259 -7.28 -24.66 6.77
N ALA A 260 -6.58 -25.80 6.97
CA ALA A 260 -6.26 -26.74 5.92
C ALA A 260 -7.54 -27.18 5.15
N GLY A 261 -7.45 -27.20 3.85
CA GLY A 261 -8.59 -27.58 3.00
C GLY A 261 -8.41 -27.12 1.56
N ASP A 262 -9.46 -27.32 0.77
CA ASP A 262 -9.53 -26.90 -0.61
C ASP A 262 -10.67 -25.91 -0.86
N THR A 263 -10.46 -25.03 -1.83
CA THR A 263 -11.43 -24.02 -2.26
C THR A 263 -11.55 -24.05 -3.78
N LEU A 264 -12.77 -24.03 -4.28
CA LEU A 264 -13.00 -23.93 -5.73
C LEU A 264 -12.56 -22.54 -6.20
N GLY A 265 -11.78 -22.49 -7.27
CA GLY A 265 -11.46 -21.25 -7.98
C GLY A 265 -12.64 -20.75 -8.82
N LEU A 266 -12.43 -19.70 -9.61
CA LEU A 266 -13.46 -19.14 -10.51
C LEU A 266 -13.72 -20.02 -11.74
N GLY A 267 -12.82 -20.98 -12.05
CA GLY A 267 -13.00 -21.97 -13.08
C GLY A 267 -12.84 -21.43 -14.52
N HIS A 268 -12.19 -20.28 -14.68
CA HIS A 268 -11.97 -19.68 -16.01
C HIS A 268 -10.66 -20.15 -16.66
N LEU A 269 -9.73 -20.68 -15.86
CA LEU A 269 -8.49 -21.31 -16.32
C LEU A 269 -8.43 -22.77 -15.85
N GLY A 270 -7.92 -23.67 -16.72
CA GLY A 270 -7.72 -25.08 -16.37
C GLY A 270 -6.49 -25.32 -15.50
N VAL A 271 -6.34 -24.54 -14.41
CA VAL A 271 -5.18 -24.56 -13.51
C VAL A 271 -5.64 -24.92 -12.10
N GLU A 272 -4.86 -25.77 -11.44
CA GLU A 272 -4.99 -26.04 -10.00
C GLU A 272 -3.77 -25.49 -9.28
N THR A 273 -3.98 -24.88 -8.12
CA THR A 273 -2.92 -24.32 -7.27
C THR A 273 -2.87 -25.08 -5.96
N VAL A 274 -1.67 -25.51 -5.56
CA VAL A 274 -1.39 -26.04 -4.23
C VAL A 274 -0.54 -25.05 -3.48
N LEU A 275 -1.03 -24.57 -2.32
CA LEU A 275 -0.28 -23.68 -1.42
C LEU A 275 0.66 -24.55 -0.57
N ALA A 276 1.95 -24.21 -0.57
CA ALA A 276 2.98 -24.89 0.21
C ALA A 276 3.73 -23.88 1.06
N GLY A 277 4.17 -24.29 2.27
CA GLY A 277 4.87 -23.44 3.21
C GLY A 277 6.23 -22.96 2.70
N ASP A 278 6.93 -23.80 1.91
CA ASP A 278 8.23 -23.48 1.35
C ASP A 278 8.09 -22.76 0.00
N LYS A 279 8.56 -21.51 -0.02
CA LYS A 279 8.60 -20.72 -1.26
C LYS A 279 9.59 -21.32 -2.24
N GLN A 280 9.10 -21.74 -3.40
CA GLN A 280 9.95 -22.20 -4.49
C GLN A 280 10.22 -21.04 -5.46
N LEU A 281 11.50 -20.71 -5.64
CA LEU A 281 11.97 -19.72 -6.59
C LEU A 281 12.88 -20.41 -7.59
N THR A 282 12.44 -20.53 -8.84
CA THR A 282 13.23 -21.14 -9.91
C THR A 282 13.28 -20.20 -11.11
N GLN A 283 14.43 -20.16 -11.77
CA GLN A 283 14.58 -19.43 -13.02
C GLN A 283 14.06 -20.32 -14.15
N VAL A 284 13.07 -19.83 -14.88
CA VAL A 284 12.46 -20.55 -16.01
C VAL A 284 12.60 -19.72 -17.28
N THR A 285 12.74 -20.41 -18.41
CA THR A 285 12.64 -19.79 -19.74
C THR A 285 11.21 -19.95 -20.24
N ALA A 286 10.54 -18.83 -20.50
CA ALA A 286 9.19 -18.82 -21.05
C ALA A 286 9.22 -18.28 -22.48
N HIS A 287 8.34 -18.79 -23.33
CA HIS A 287 8.10 -18.24 -24.65
C HIS A 287 6.76 -17.51 -24.63
N ALA A 288 6.80 -16.18 -24.92
CA ALA A 288 5.56 -15.44 -25.13
C ALA A 288 4.90 -15.95 -26.40
N LEU A 289 3.72 -16.52 -26.25
CA LEU A 289 2.84 -16.77 -27.40
C LEU A 289 2.37 -15.41 -27.90
N SER A 290 2.32 -15.24 -29.24
CA SER A 290 1.96 -13.97 -29.86
C SER A 290 0.67 -13.39 -29.25
N LEU A 291 0.71 -12.12 -28.84
CA LEU A 291 -0.46 -11.38 -28.32
C LEU A 291 -1.63 -11.34 -29.31
N ILE A 292 -1.40 -11.66 -30.58
CA ILE A 292 -2.43 -11.71 -31.64
C ILE A 292 -3.34 -12.95 -31.52
N HIS A 293 -2.99 -13.93 -30.69
CA HIS A 293 -3.69 -15.21 -30.57
C HIS A 293 -4.28 -15.50 -29.18
N ILE A 294 -4.47 -14.48 -28.35
CA ILE A 294 -5.06 -14.60 -27.00
C ILE A 294 -6.59 -14.86 -27.04
N SER A 295 -7.22 -14.96 -28.22
CA SER A 295 -8.64 -15.28 -28.35
C SER A 295 -8.99 -16.76 -28.12
N GLU A 296 -8.02 -17.65 -27.99
CA GLU A 296 -8.28 -19.03 -27.60
C GLU A 296 -7.76 -19.27 -26.18
N PRO A 297 -8.62 -19.76 -25.25
CA PRO A 297 -8.12 -20.23 -23.98
C PRO A 297 -7.10 -21.34 -24.26
N THR A 298 -5.87 -21.13 -23.82
CA THR A 298 -4.81 -22.12 -23.93
C THR A 298 -5.22 -23.37 -23.14
N ARG A 299 -5.89 -24.28 -23.81
CA ARG A 299 -6.23 -25.62 -23.29
C ARG A 299 -5.02 -26.54 -23.22
N ARG A 300 -3.78 -25.98 -23.32
CA ARG A 300 -2.54 -26.76 -23.26
C ARG A 300 -1.47 -25.96 -22.58
N LEU A 301 -1.46 -26.00 -21.26
CA LEU A 301 -0.25 -26.05 -20.44
C LEU A 301 -0.53 -27.00 -19.30
#